data_4e97700fda6e13988a6ab6fe71e3ec82
#
_entry.id   4e97700fda6e13988a6ab6fe71e3ec82
#
_cell.length_a   1.000
_cell.length_b   1.000
_cell.length_c   1.000
_cell.angle_alpha   90.00
_cell.angle_beta   90.00
_cell.angle_gamma   90.00
#
_symmetry.space_group_name_H-M   'P 1'
#
loop_
_entity.id
_entity.type
_entity.pdbx_description
1 polymer ?
#
loop_
_entity_poly.entity_id
_entity_poly.type
_entity_poly.pdbx_seq_one_letter_code
_entity_poly.pdbx_strand_id
1 'polypeptide(L)'
;MLARRVAQYKRGRTGYRCRCTAGWVGVHCTRDAFVPVEWGRYLAEHIPNAQLVELDTADHVPWASDADIAGEIEEFLTGTRQLAPSSRMLATVLFTDIVGSTERATTLGDRSWKDLLENHDRAVERQLRRYGGQLVKHTGDGVLAIFDGPARAVQCAGAIREALQQLGVQIRAGLHTGEVERRGEDVSGIAVHLAQRVQGRAEPGGILVSRTVVDLVAGSDLRFEDKGEHELKGVPGSWRLFTVSN
;
A
#
# COMPACT_ATOMS: atom_id res chain seq x y z
N MET A 1 8.19 30.42 -4.68
CA MET A 1 7.81 31.85 -4.64
C MET A 1 6.31 31.93 -4.92
N LEU A 2 5.48 31.87 -3.87
CA LEU A 2 4.02 31.90 -3.98
C LEU A 2 3.58 33.35 -4.18
N ALA A 3 3.09 33.65 -5.38
CA ALA A 3 2.49 34.95 -5.66
C ALA A 3 1.07 34.99 -5.08
N ARG A 4 0.91 35.64 -3.93
CA ARG A 4 -0.41 36.05 -3.42
C ARG A 4 -0.98 37.10 -4.36
N ARG A 5 -1.99 36.76 -5.15
CA ARG A 5 -2.82 37.75 -5.84
C ARG A 5 -3.97 38.16 -4.92
N VAL A 6 -3.85 39.35 -4.37
CA VAL A 6 -4.91 39.98 -3.55
C VAL A 6 -5.95 40.53 -4.49
N ALA A 7 -7.22 40.21 -4.29
CA ALA A 7 -8.34 40.79 -5.01
C ALA A 7 -8.49 42.29 -4.59
N GLN A 8 -8.39 43.21 -5.55
CA GLN A 8 -8.63 44.62 -5.31
C GLN A 8 -10.10 44.96 -5.59
N TYR A 9 -10.82 45.37 -4.55
CA TYR A 9 -12.19 45.89 -4.66
C TYR A 9 -12.18 47.35 -5.04
N LYS A 10 -12.75 47.73 -6.18
CA LYS A 10 -13.07 49.11 -6.51
C LYS A 10 -14.58 49.34 -6.44
N ARG A 11 -14.99 50.34 -5.66
CA ARG A 11 -16.38 50.77 -5.52
C ARG A 11 -16.79 51.58 -6.77
N GLY A 12 -17.71 51.02 -7.57
CA GLY A 12 -18.31 51.73 -8.70
C GLY A 12 -19.71 52.31 -8.32
N ARG A 13 -20.19 53.30 -9.04
CA ARG A 13 -21.45 54.05 -8.76
C ARG A 13 -22.74 53.21 -8.88
N THR A 14 -22.69 51.98 -9.36
CA THR A 14 -23.86 51.11 -9.58
C THR A 14 -23.52 49.65 -9.32
N GLY A 15 -23.30 49.29 -8.05
CA GLY A 15 -23.09 47.90 -7.68
C GLY A 15 -21.64 47.44 -7.66
N TYR A 16 -21.37 46.42 -6.87
CA TYR A 16 -20.04 45.77 -6.78
C TYR A 16 -19.74 44.99 -8.06
N ARG A 17 -18.81 45.44 -8.87
CA ARG A 17 -18.21 44.59 -9.93
C ARG A 17 -16.97 43.93 -9.37
N CYS A 18 -17.03 42.64 -9.16
CA CYS A 18 -15.86 41.83 -8.91
C CYS A 18 -15.11 41.67 -10.23
N ARG A 19 -13.93 42.32 -10.37
CA ARG A 19 -12.96 41.96 -11.40
C ARG A 19 -12.04 40.93 -10.81
N CYS A 20 -12.49 39.68 -10.75
CA CYS A 20 -11.60 38.56 -10.51
C CYS A 20 -10.77 38.38 -11.77
N THR A 21 -9.50 38.80 -11.74
CA THR A 21 -8.49 38.46 -12.76
C THR A 21 -7.88 37.10 -12.52
N ALA A 22 -8.18 36.47 -11.39
CA ALA A 22 -7.88 35.06 -11.09
C ALA A 22 -9.04 34.21 -11.62
N GLY A 23 -8.74 33.10 -12.27
CA GLY A 23 -9.75 32.13 -12.67
C GLY A 23 -10.59 31.67 -11.46
N TRP A 24 -11.75 31.12 -11.72
CA TRP A 24 -12.65 30.51 -10.74
C TRP A 24 -12.87 29.05 -11.10
N VAL A 25 -12.78 28.16 -10.14
CA VAL A 25 -13.16 26.75 -10.29
C VAL A 25 -14.27 26.45 -9.29
N GLY A 26 -15.37 25.88 -9.78
CA GLY A 26 -16.44 25.35 -8.96
C GLY A 26 -16.48 23.84 -9.08
N VAL A 27 -16.67 23.16 -7.97
CA VAL A 27 -16.92 21.70 -7.96
C VAL A 27 -18.33 21.49 -7.46
N HIS A 28 -19.16 20.78 -8.21
CA HIS A 28 -20.57 20.60 -7.90
C HIS A 28 -21.01 19.16 -8.15
N CYS A 29 -21.78 18.59 -7.22
CA CYS A 29 -22.36 17.25 -7.36
C CYS A 29 -23.67 17.33 -8.17
N THR A 30 -23.78 16.55 -9.24
CA THR A 30 -24.92 16.67 -10.19
C THR A 30 -26.24 16.25 -9.59
N ARG A 31 -26.24 15.42 -8.55
CA ARG A 31 -27.44 14.91 -7.86
C ARG A 31 -27.56 15.46 -6.43
N ASP A 32 -26.93 16.60 -6.14
CA ASP A 32 -27.07 17.29 -4.85
C ASP A 32 -28.52 17.70 -4.62
N ALA A 33 -29.12 17.22 -3.52
CA ALA A 33 -30.50 17.51 -3.17
C ALA A 33 -30.69 18.88 -2.50
N PHE A 34 -29.63 19.52 -2.02
CA PHE A 34 -29.66 20.80 -1.31
C PHE A 34 -29.37 21.98 -2.21
N VAL A 35 -28.42 21.84 -3.12
CA VAL A 35 -28.03 22.89 -4.06
C VAL A 35 -28.06 22.34 -5.48
N PRO A 36 -29.00 22.82 -6.33
CA PRO A 36 -29.08 22.38 -7.72
C PRO A 36 -27.81 22.71 -8.52
N VAL A 37 -27.35 21.77 -9.36
CA VAL A 37 -26.14 21.93 -10.19
C VAL A 37 -26.25 23.11 -11.17
N GLU A 38 -27.46 23.52 -11.53
CA GLU A 38 -27.75 24.67 -12.38
C GLU A 38 -27.16 25.98 -11.84
N TRP A 39 -27.00 26.10 -10.52
CA TRP A 39 -26.37 27.27 -9.93
C TRP A 39 -24.85 27.30 -10.22
N GLY A 40 -24.19 26.14 -10.18
CA GLY A 40 -22.81 26.01 -10.60
C GLY A 40 -22.60 26.37 -12.06
N ARG A 41 -23.49 25.84 -12.93
CA ARG A 41 -23.51 26.14 -14.36
C ARG A 41 -23.72 27.63 -14.63
N TYR A 42 -24.69 28.24 -13.95
CA TYR A 42 -24.93 29.69 -14.05
C TYR A 42 -23.67 30.51 -13.67
N LEU A 43 -23.01 30.16 -12.58
CA LEU A 43 -21.77 30.85 -12.16
C LEU A 43 -20.64 30.68 -13.21
N ALA A 44 -20.48 29.48 -13.76
CA ALA A 44 -19.47 29.21 -14.77
C ALA A 44 -19.71 30.00 -16.06
N GLU A 45 -20.97 30.24 -16.45
CA GLU A 45 -21.34 31.04 -17.62
C GLU A 45 -21.14 32.54 -17.40
N HIS A 46 -21.30 33.02 -16.18
CA HIS A 46 -21.31 34.48 -15.89
C HIS A 46 -20.00 35.01 -15.31
N ILE A 47 -19.09 34.13 -14.89
CA ILE A 47 -17.78 34.49 -14.38
C ILE A 47 -16.73 34.31 -15.49
N PRO A 48 -16.01 35.34 -15.92
CA PRO A 48 -14.95 35.19 -16.95
C PRO A 48 -13.87 34.21 -16.51
N ASN A 49 -13.51 33.27 -17.41
CA ASN A 49 -12.53 32.23 -17.19
C ASN A 49 -12.87 31.28 -16.02
N ALA A 50 -14.17 31.11 -15.73
CA ALA A 50 -14.61 30.12 -14.79
C ALA A 50 -14.58 28.71 -15.39
N GLN A 51 -14.27 27.74 -14.54
CA GLN A 51 -14.37 26.30 -14.84
C GLN A 51 -15.33 25.65 -13.85
N LEU A 52 -16.14 24.72 -14.34
CA LEU A 52 -17.02 23.90 -13.51
C LEU A 52 -16.66 22.43 -13.68
N VAL A 53 -16.41 21.78 -12.57
CA VAL A 53 -16.23 20.32 -12.48
C VAL A 53 -17.51 19.73 -11.92
N GLU A 54 -18.20 18.93 -12.71
CA GLU A 54 -19.42 18.24 -12.30
C GLU A 54 -19.08 16.81 -11.87
N LEU A 55 -19.46 16.44 -10.64
CA LEU A 55 -19.26 15.11 -10.07
C LEU A 55 -20.58 14.35 -10.08
N ASP A 56 -20.62 13.16 -10.66
CA ASP A 56 -21.82 12.30 -10.67
C ASP A 56 -22.06 11.61 -9.33
N THR A 57 -22.39 12.40 -8.31
CA THR A 57 -22.71 11.92 -6.96
C THR A 57 -23.90 12.71 -6.41
N ALA A 58 -24.55 12.14 -5.38
CA ALA A 58 -25.64 12.79 -4.65
C ALA A 58 -25.18 13.49 -3.38
N ASP A 59 -23.87 13.50 -3.08
CA ASP A 59 -23.33 14.09 -1.88
C ASP A 59 -23.39 15.62 -1.97
N HIS A 60 -23.85 16.27 -0.89
CA HIS A 60 -23.79 17.73 -0.78
C HIS A 60 -22.35 18.24 -0.59
N VAL A 61 -21.50 17.40 -0.01
CA VAL A 61 -20.13 17.73 0.33
C VAL A 61 -19.20 16.98 -0.64
N PRO A 62 -18.60 17.67 -1.64
CA PRO A 62 -17.83 17.02 -2.69
C PRO A 62 -16.69 16.09 -2.20
N TRP A 63 -16.03 16.46 -1.08
CA TRP A 63 -14.93 15.66 -0.50
C TRP A 63 -15.41 14.43 0.27
N ALA A 64 -16.70 14.17 0.37
CA ALA A 64 -17.24 12.90 0.87
C ALA A 64 -17.29 11.83 -0.21
N SER A 65 -17.11 12.20 -1.48
CA SER A 65 -17.04 11.27 -2.62
C SER A 65 -15.60 10.80 -2.87
N ASP A 66 -15.44 9.68 -3.59
CA ASP A 66 -14.13 9.16 -4.02
C ASP A 66 -13.49 9.99 -5.17
N ALA A 67 -14.06 11.15 -5.50
CA ALA A 67 -13.55 12.02 -6.56
C ALA A 67 -12.26 12.74 -6.13
N ASP A 68 -11.31 12.82 -7.06
CA ASP A 68 -10.03 13.51 -6.84
C ASP A 68 -10.18 15.03 -6.97
N ILE A 69 -10.87 15.64 -5.99
CA ILE A 69 -11.09 17.09 -5.94
C ILE A 69 -9.77 17.85 -5.76
N ALA A 70 -8.84 17.25 -5.01
CA ALA A 70 -7.52 17.85 -4.80
C ALA A 70 -6.75 17.97 -6.13
N GLY A 71 -6.80 16.94 -6.97
CA GLY A 71 -6.22 16.95 -8.31
C GLY A 71 -6.86 17.98 -9.24
N GLU A 72 -8.19 18.13 -9.20
CA GLU A 72 -8.90 19.17 -9.99
C GLU A 72 -8.50 20.58 -9.57
N ILE A 73 -8.38 20.84 -8.26
CA ILE A 73 -7.94 22.14 -7.73
C ILE A 73 -6.47 22.39 -8.10
N GLU A 74 -5.61 21.39 -8.01
CA GLU A 74 -4.20 21.49 -8.36
C GLU A 74 -4.01 21.76 -9.85
N GLU A 75 -4.73 21.06 -10.71
CA GLU A 75 -4.73 21.32 -12.17
C GLU A 75 -5.15 22.74 -12.49
N PHE A 76 -6.19 23.24 -11.84
CA PHE A 76 -6.63 24.62 -12.00
C PHE A 76 -5.57 25.64 -11.56
N LEU A 77 -4.85 25.38 -10.45
CA LEU A 77 -3.85 26.28 -9.91
C LEU A 77 -2.52 26.25 -10.66
N THR A 78 -2.13 25.10 -11.17
CA THR A 78 -0.79 24.88 -11.77
C THR A 78 -0.82 24.77 -13.29
N GLY A 79 -2.00 24.55 -13.88
CA GLY A 79 -2.18 24.26 -15.31
C GLY A 79 -1.73 22.83 -15.70
N THR A 80 -1.39 22.00 -14.73
CA THR A 80 -0.96 20.61 -14.94
C THR A 80 -1.68 19.69 -13.96
N ARG A 81 -2.35 18.66 -14.49
CA ARG A 81 -2.90 17.60 -13.66
C ARG A 81 -1.75 16.73 -13.18
N GLN A 82 -1.41 16.80 -11.91
CA GLN A 82 -0.60 15.75 -11.32
C GLN A 82 -1.47 14.49 -11.28
N LEU A 83 -1.00 13.43 -11.93
CA LEU A 83 -1.62 12.12 -11.75
C LEU A 83 -1.63 11.85 -10.25
N ALA A 84 -2.80 11.50 -9.70
CA ALA A 84 -2.89 11.06 -8.31
C ALA A 84 -1.74 10.07 -8.06
N PRO A 85 -1.00 10.20 -6.96
CA PRO A 85 0.13 9.31 -6.70
C PRO A 85 -0.39 7.89 -6.89
N SER A 86 0.22 7.17 -7.83
CA SER A 86 -0.18 5.80 -8.15
C SER A 86 -0.31 5.05 -6.83
N SER A 87 -1.45 4.40 -6.59
CA SER A 87 -1.62 3.49 -5.45
C SER A 87 -0.62 2.32 -5.51
N ARG A 88 0.13 2.23 -6.61
CA ARG A 88 1.17 1.26 -6.87
C ARG A 88 2.52 1.76 -6.37
N MET A 89 3.19 0.89 -5.65
CA MET A 89 4.53 1.12 -5.10
C MET A 89 5.39 -0.12 -5.25
N LEU A 90 6.69 0.07 -5.41
CA LEU A 90 7.63 -1.04 -5.34
C LEU A 90 7.81 -1.41 -3.86
N ALA A 91 7.56 -2.66 -3.51
CA ALA A 91 7.74 -3.15 -2.14
C ALA A 91 8.31 -4.57 -2.15
N THR A 92 9.02 -4.90 -1.07
CA THR A 92 9.37 -6.29 -0.77
C THR A 92 8.31 -6.86 0.15
N VAL A 93 7.66 -7.90 -0.33
CA VAL A 93 6.58 -8.60 0.38
C VAL A 93 7.18 -9.79 1.11
N LEU A 94 6.88 -9.91 2.40
CA LEU A 94 7.23 -11.04 3.26
C LEU A 94 5.96 -11.76 3.69
N PHE A 95 5.91 -13.06 3.44
CA PHE A 95 4.96 -13.98 4.07
C PHE A 95 5.69 -14.90 5.03
N THR A 96 5.06 -15.16 6.18
CA THR A 96 5.47 -16.23 7.09
C THR A 96 4.29 -17.14 7.42
N ASP A 97 4.57 -18.35 7.90
CA ASP A 97 3.59 -19.35 8.28
C ASP A 97 4.19 -20.32 9.30
N ILE A 98 3.43 -20.77 10.30
CA ILE A 98 3.90 -21.72 11.30
C ILE A 98 3.84 -23.12 10.74
N VAL A 99 4.93 -23.87 10.86
CA VAL A 99 5.01 -25.27 10.42
C VAL A 99 4.12 -26.16 11.29
N GLY A 100 3.19 -26.88 10.65
CA GLY A 100 2.31 -27.84 11.34
C GLY A 100 1.32 -27.19 12.30
N SER A 101 0.86 -25.96 12.01
CA SER A 101 -0.04 -25.19 12.86
C SER A 101 -1.31 -25.93 13.28
N THR A 102 -1.96 -26.62 12.33
CA THR A 102 -3.18 -27.41 12.61
C THR A 102 -2.94 -28.54 13.59
N GLU A 103 -1.87 -29.32 13.41
CA GLU A 103 -1.49 -30.40 14.29
C GLU A 103 -1.11 -29.89 15.68
N ARG A 104 -0.37 -28.79 15.73
CA ARG A 104 0.03 -28.13 16.98
C ARG A 104 -1.20 -27.60 17.74
N ALA A 105 -2.13 -26.96 17.04
CA ALA A 105 -3.38 -26.47 17.64
C ALA A 105 -4.17 -27.63 18.27
N THR A 106 -4.31 -28.75 17.55
CA THR A 106 -4.99 -29.95 18.05
C THR A 106 -4.30 -30.54 19.28
N THR A 107 -2.98 -30.56 19.29
CA THR A 107 -2.18 -31.15 20.39
C THR A 107 -2.18 -30.26 21.64
N LEU A 108 -2.06 -28.93 21.47
CA LEU A 108 -1.96 -27.97 22.58
C LEU A 108 -3.31 -27.61 23.19
N GLY A 109 -4.39 -27.76 22.43
CA GLY A 109 -5.72 -27.25 22.76
C GLY A 109 -5.82 -25.71 22.61
N ASP A 110 -7.07 -25.23 22.53
CA ASP A 110 -7.39 -23.85 22.12
C ASP A 110 -6.70 -22.77 22.96
N ARG A 111 -6.64 -22.95 24.27
CA ARG A 111 -6.06 -21.93 25.16
C ARG A 111 -4.55 -21.79 24.97
N SER A 112 -3.84 -22.92 25.02
CA SER A 112 -2.37 -22.90 24.86
C SER A 112 -1.95 -22.50 23.44
N TRP A 113 -2.77 -22.86 22.45
CA TRP A 113 -2.56 -22.43 21.06
C TRP A 113 -2.73 -20.91 20.92
N LYS A 114 -3.76 -20.33 21.54
CA LYS A 114 -3.96 -18.89 21.56
C LYS A 114 -2.79 -18.16 22.23
N ASP A 115 -2.33 -18.63 23.38
CA ASP A 115 -1.18 -18.06 24.09
C ASP A 115 0.11 -18.12 23.23
N LEU A 116 0.28 -19.21 22.48
CA LEU A 116 1.40 -19.35 21.54
C LEU A 116 1.32 -18.34 20.41
N LEU A 117 0.14 -18.18 19.79
CA LEU A 117 -0.07 -17.19 18.72
C LEU A 117 0.18 -15.75 19.22
N GLU A 118 -0.30 -15.41 20.42
CA GLU A 118 -0.03 -14.09 21.00
C GLU A 118 1.48 -13.84 21.24
N ASN A 119 2.23 -14.87 21.63
CA ASN A 119 3.69 -14.76 21.77
C ASN A 119 4.38 -14.66 20.41
N HIS A 120 3.92 -15.43 19.41
CA HIS A 120 4.36 -15.36 18.03
C HIS A 120 4.17 -13.94 17.48
N ASP A 121 2.97 -13.40 17.57
CA ASP A 121 2.63 -12.07 17.03
C ASP A 121 3.48 -10.97 17.67
N ARG A 122 3.62 -11.00 19.01
CA ARG A 122 4.50 -10.06 19.72
C ARG A 122 5.97 -10.16 19.28
N ALA A 123 6.46 -11.38 19.03
CA ALA A 123 7.84 -11.58 18.54
C ALA A 123 8.00 -11.03 17.12
N VAL A 124 7.08 -11.34 16.22
CA VAL A 124 7.08 -10.86 14.83
C VAL A 124 7.01 -9.35 14.77
N GLU A 125 6.03 -8.73 15.42
CA GLU A 125 5.87 -7.27 15.42
C GLU A 125 7.10 -6.54 15.95
N ARG A 126 7.77 -7.09 16.97
CA ARG A 126 9.01 -6.52 17.50
C ARG A 126 10.12 -6.51 16.45
N GLN A 127 10.24 -7.59 15.66
CA GLN A 127 11.23 -7.64 14.58
C GLN A 127 10.84 -6.72 13.41
N LEU A 128 9.57 -6.69 13.02
CA LEU A 128 9.10 -5.78 11.98
C LEU A 128 9.44 -4.33 12.34
N ARG A 129 9.12 -3.88 13.56
CA ARG A 129 9.50 -2.53 14.02
C ARG A 129 11.00 -2.27 13.98
N ARG A 130 11.81 -3.26 14.39
CA ARG A 130 13.27 -3.13 14.41
C ARG A 130 13.87 -2.96 13.01
N TYR A 131 13.33 -3.65 12.02
CA TYR A 131 13.84 -3.64 10.63
C TYR A 131 13.07 -2.70 9.71
N GLY A 132 12.14 -1.90 10.23
CA GLY A 132 11.35 -0.95 9.45
C GLY A 132 10.33 -1.61 8.51
N GLY A 133 9.86 -2.80 8.87
CA GLY A 133 8.77 -3.48 8.17
C GLY A 133 7.40 -2.99 8.65
N GLN A 134 6.45 -2.96 7.73
CA GLN A 134 5.05 -2.67 8.02
C GLN A 134 4.24 -3.97 8.01
N LEU A 135 3.62 -4.30 9.15
CA LEU A 135 2.62 -5.37 9.20
C LEU A 135 1.39 -4.93 8.41
N VAL A 136 0.99 -5.75 7.45
CA VAL A 136 -0.25 -5.55 6.67
C VAL A 136 -1.39 -6.27 7.36
N LYS A 137 -1.22 -7.57 7.61
CA LYS A 137 -2.23 -8.38 8.32
C LYS A 137 -1.65 -9.69 8.84
N HIS A 138 -2.35 -10.25 9.83
CA HIS A 138 -2.18 -11.63 10.24
C HIS A 138 -2.95 -12.55 9.27
N THR A 139 -2.36 -13.70 8.93
CA THR A 139 -2.93 -14.68 8.00
C THR A 139 -3.46 -15.93 8.71
N GLY A 140 -3.71 -15.80 10.01
CA GLY A 140 -4.11 -16.88 10.92
C GLY A 140 -2.93 -17.31 11.78
N ASP A 141 -2.06 -18.13 11.25
CA ASP A 141 -0.85 -18.66 11.87
C ASP A 141 0.47 -18.07 11.31
N GLY A 142 0.35 -17.00 10.56
CA GLY A 142 1.47 -16.27 9.98
C GLY A 142 1.16 -14.80 9.76
N VAL A 143 2.02 -14.11 9.00
CA VAL A 143 1.87 -12.69 8.72
C VAL A 143 2.16 -12.36 7.26
N LEU A 144 1.52 -11.29 6.80
CA LEU A 144 1.90 -10.53 5.62
C LEU A 144 2.49 -9.19 6.08
N ALA A 145 3.70 -8.92 5.65
CA ALA A 145 4.38 -7.65 5.88
C ALA A 145 5.03 -7.12 4.61
N ILE A 146 5.25 -5.80 4.55
CA ILE A 146 5.94 -5.14 3.44
C ILE A 146 7.10 -4.31 3.94
N PHE A 147 8.08 -4.13 3.05
CA PHE A 147 9.29 -3.33 3.28
C PHE A 147 9.58 -2.49 2.04
N ASP A 148 10.18 -1.34 2.24
CA ASP A 148 10.70 -0.47 1.18
C ASP A 148 12.07 -0.91 0.63
N GLY A 149 12.66 -2.00 1.19
CA GLY A 149 13.93 -2.55 0.72
C GLY A 149 14.13 -4.03 1.05
N PRO A 150 14.64 -4.83 0.08
CA PRO A 150 14.73 -6.28 0.22
C PRO A 150 15.77 -6.73 1.25
N ALA A 151 16.87 -6.04 1.42
CA ALA A 151 17.90 -6.43 2.39
C ALA A 151 17.35 -6.44 3.82
N ARG A 152 16.60 -5.39 4.21
CA ARG A 152 15.96 -5.32 5.53
C ARG A 152 14.88 -6.38 5.71
N ALA A 153 14.15 -6.70 4.65
CA ALA A 153 13.14 -7.74 4.66
C ALA A 153 13.75 -9.14 4.92
N VAL A 154 14.84 -9.46 4.24
CA VAL A 154 15.58 -10.72 4.43
C VAL A 154 16.15 -10.82 5.84
N GLN A 155 16.79 -9.76 6.34
CA GLN A 155 17.32 -9.72 7.70
C GLN A 155 16.21 -9.85 8.75
N CYS A 156 15.08 -9.20 8.53
CA CYS A 156 13.91 -9.33 9.40
C CYS A 156 13.37 -10.77 9.43
N ALA A 157 13.25 -11.42 8.28
CA ALA A 157 12.82 -12.81 8.20
C ALA A 157 13.76 -13.75 8.98
N GLY A 158 15.07 -13.54 8.90
CA GLY A 158 16.07 -14.22 9.71
C GLY A 158 15.87 -14.03 11.21
N ALA A 159 15.69 -12.77 11.63
CA ALA A 159 15.47 -12.43 13.04
C ALA A 159 14.13 -12.96 13.57
N ILE A 160 13.07 -12.99 12.75
CA ILE A 160 11.79 -13.61 13.10
C ILE A 160 11.98 -15.11 13.31
N ARG A 161 12.64 -15.80 12.37
CA ARG A 161 12.93 -17.24 12.45
C ARG A 161 13.65 -17.57 13.76
N GLU A 162 14.72 -16.86 14.08
CA GLU A 162 15.51 -17.07 15.29
C GLU A 162 14.69 -16.83 16.57
N ALA A 163 13.94 -15.74 16.63
CA ALA A 163 13.10 -15.41 17.77
C ALA A 163 12.01 -16.45 18.02
N LEU A 164 11.38 -16.99 16.96
CA LEU A 164 10.35 -18.02 17.06
C LEU A 164 10.94 -19.39 17.36
N GLN A 165 12.12 -19.69 16.88
CA GLN A 165 12.84 -20.91 17.23
C GLN A 165 13.10 -21.03 18.74
N GLN A 166 13.40 -19.88 19.43
CA GLN A 166 13.54 -19.82 20.87
C GLN A 166 12.23 -20.14 21.62
N LEU A 167 11.09 -19.93 20.95
CA LEU A 167 9.75 -20.32 21.46
C LEU A 167 9.35 -21.75 21.07
N GLY A 168 10.26 -22.53 20.47
CA GLY A 168 9.99 -23.88 19.95
C GLY A 168 9.08 -23.89 18.71
N VAL A 169 8.97 -22.77 18.01
CA VAL A 169 8.14 -22.63 16.80
C VAL A 169 9.03 -22.53 15.58
N GLN A 170 8.79 -23.40 14.60
CA GLN A 170 9.38 -23.30 13.26
C GLN A 170 8.41 -22.61 12.33
N ILE A 171 8.94 -21.74 11.47
CA ILE A 171 8.19 -21.06 10.42
C ILE A 171 8.76 -21.38 9.04
N ARG A 172 7.94 -21.13 8.01
CA ARG A 172 8.36 -20.94 6.64
C ARG A 172 8.25 -19.46 6.29
N ALA A 173 9.22 -18.93 5.57
CA ALA A 173 9.17 -17.56 5.09
C ALA A 173 9.41 -17.49 3.59
N GLY A 174 8.70 -16.60 2.91
CA GLY A 174 8.85 -16.34 1.49
C GLY A 174 8.87 -14.85 1.19
N LEU A 175 9.83 -14.43 0.35
CA LEU A 175 9.98 -13.03 -0.03
C LEU A 175 10.00 -12.86 -1.55
N HIS A 176 9.34 -11.80 -1.99
CA HIS A 176 9.44 -11.31 -3.36
C HIS A 176 9.41 -9.78 -3.37
N THR A 177 10.13 -9.17 -4.30
CA THR A 177 10.07 -7.72 -4.53
C THR A 177 9.41 -7.45 -5.86
N GLY A 178 8.40 -6.63 -5.85
CA GLY A 178 7.65 -6.25 -7.03
C GLY A 178 6.67 -5.12 -6.75
N GLU A 179 5.95 -4.72 -7.80
CA GLU A 179 4.94 -3.68 -7.68
C GLU A 179 3.69 -4.21 -6.96
N VAL A 180 3.26 -3.50 -5.92
CA VAL A 180 2.03 -3.75 -5.17
C VAL A 180 1.11 -2.56 -5.25
N GLU A 181 -0.20 -2.79 -5.24
CA GLU A 181 -1.22 -1.77 -5.15
C GLU A 181 -1.70 -1.66 -3.70
N ARG A 182 -1.65 -0.47 -3.12
CA ARG A 182 -2.13 -0.21 -1.77
C ARG A 182 -3.64 0.10 -1.81
N ARG A 183 -4.42 -0.57 -0.95
CA ARG A 183 -5.86 -0.38 -0.79
C ARG A 183 -6.17 -0.19 0.70
N GLY A 184 -6.18 1.07 1.13
CA GLY A 184 -6.26 1.38 2.56
C GLY A 184 -5.06 0.81 3.32
N GLU A 185 -5.31 -0.08 4.28
CA GLU A 185 -4.27 -0.77 5.04
C GLU A 185 -3.80 -2.10 4.39
N ASP A 186 -4.51 -2.61 3.39
CA ASP A 186 -4.16 -3.85 2.67
C ASP A 186 -3.30 -3.57 1.43
N VAL A 187 -2.66 -4.63 0.92
CA VAL A 187 -1.90 -4.62 -0.33
C VAL A 187 -2.36 -5.73 -1.25
N SER A 188 -2.35 -5.46 -2.55
CA SER A 188 -2.75 -6.41 -3.59
C SER A 188 -1.78 -6.36 -4.77
N GLY A 189 -1.91 -7.29 -5.70
CA GLY A 189 -1.09 -7.40 -6.90
C GLY A 189 -0.38 -8.73 -7.02
N ILE A 190 0.19 -8.98 -8.20
CA ILE A 190 0.86 -10.25 -8.51
C ILE A 190 2.05 -10.53 -7.57
N ALA A 191 2.75 -9.48 -7.13
CA ALA A 191 3.89 -9.60 -6.23
C ALA A 191 3.50 -10.19 -4.87
N VAL A 192 2.29 -9.89 -4.36
CA VAL A 192 1.76 -10.45 -3.12
C VAL A 192 1.50 -11.95 -3.29
N HIS A 193 0.85 -12.34 -4.38
CA HIS A 193 0.61 -13.75 -4.69
C HIS A 193 1.93 -14.52 -4.89
N LEU A 194 2.92 -13.90 -5.54
CA LEU A 194 4.25 -14.50 -5.74
C LEU A 194 4.93 -14.78 -4.42
N ALA A 195 5.01 -13.79 -3.51
CA ALA A 195 5.64 -13.95 -2.20
C ALA A 195 4.97 -15.09 -1.40
N GLN A 196 3.63 -15.19 -1.45
CA GLN A 196 2.89 -16.28 -0.81
C GLN A 196 3.24 -17.64 -1.41
N ARG A 197 3.38 -17.76 -2.74
CA ARG A 197 3.76 -19.01 -3.40
C ARG A 197 5.21 -19.39 -3.12
N VAL A 198 6.10 -18.41 -3.02
CA VAL A 198 7.49 -18.63 -2.61
C VAL A 198 7.54 -19.18 -1.18
N GLN A 199 6.76 -18.58 -0.25
CA GLN A 199 6.65 -19.07 1.13
C GLN A 199 6.17 -20.53 1.18
N GLY A 200 5.15 -20.89 0.38
CA GLY A 200 4.62 -22.24 0.33
C GLY A 200 5.60 -23.31 -0.22
N ARG A 201 6.74 -22.90 -0.81
CA ARG A 201 7.81 -23.78 -1.25
C ARG A 201 8.98 -23.87 -0.27
N ALA A 202 8.97 -23.05 0.77
CA ALA A 202 10.04 -23.06 1.77
C ALA A 202 9.99 -24.32 2.61
N GLU A 203 11.15 -24.90 2.90
CA GLU A 203 11.30 -25.97 3.86
C GLU A 203 11.02 -25.48 5.30
N PRO A 204 10.66 -26.38 6.23
CA PRO A 204 10.52 -26.02 7.64
C PRO A 204 11.77 -25.32 8.18
N GLY A 205 11.59 -24.12 8.75
CA GLY A 205 12.69 -23.25 9.20
C GLY A 205 13.42 -22.51 8.07
N GLY A 206 12.99 -22.69 6.82
CA GLY A 206 13.60 -22.09 5.64
C GLY A 206 13.05 -20.69 5.30
N ILE A 207 13.90 -19.89 4.67
CA ILE A 207 13.56 -18.59 4.11
C ILE A 207 13.88 -18.67 2.62
N LEU A 208 12.85 -18.65 1.77
CA LEU A 208 12.98 -18.61 0.32
C LEU A 208 12.75 -17.21 -0.23
N VAL A 209 13.51 -16.87 -1.24
CA VAL A 209 13.39 -15.61 -1.95
C VAL A 209 13.35 -15.83 -3.46
N SER A 210 12.68 -14.95 -4.18
CA SER A 210 12.72 -14.92 -5.64
C SER A 210 14.05 -14.33 -6.15
N ARG A 211 14.41 -14.60 -7.40
CA ARG A 211 15.58 -14.04 -8.09
C ARG A 211 15.63 -12.51 -8.00
N THR A 212 14.50 -11.84 -8.11
CA THR A 212 14.42 -10.37 -8.01
C THR A 212 14.99 -9.86 -6.68
N VAL A 213 14.71 -10.55 -5.56
CA VAL A 213 15.28 -10.18 -4.25
C VAL A 213 16.79 -10.31 -4.28
N VAL A 214 17.33 -11.41 -4.81
CA VAL A 214 18.78 -11.67 -4.90
C VAL A 214 19.48 -10.59 -5.71
N ASP A 215 18.92 -10.23 -6.86
CA ASP A 215 19.49 -9.23 -7.78
C ASP A 215 19.52 -7.83 -7.13
N LEU A 216 18.46 -7.47 -6.40
CA LEU A 216 18.35 -6.16 -5.74
C LEU A 216 19.24 -6.01 -4.50
N VAL A 217 19.67 -7.11 -3.89
CA VAL A 217 20.60 -7.08 -2.74
C VAL A 217 22.03 -7.40 -3.11
N ALA A 218 22.35 -7.42 -4.40
CA ALA A 218 23.71 -7.63 -4.89
C ALA A 218 24.68 -6.62 -4.24
N GLY A 219 25.79 -7.14 -3.70
CA GLY A 219 26.77 -6.32 -2.96
C GLY A 219 26.51 -6.22 -1.45
N SER A 220 25.43 -6.83 -0.93
CA SER A 220 25.24 -7.00 0.52
C SER A 220 25.97 -8.23 1.04
N ASP A 221 26.05 -8.36 2.38
CA ASP A 221 26.63 -9.55 3.04
C ASP A 221 25.69 -10.76 3.04
N LEU A 222 24.50 -10.63 2.44
CA LEU A 222 23.52 -11.72 2.36
C LEU A 222 23.99 -12.80 1.39
N ARG A 223 23.88 -14.05 1.81
CA ARG A 223 24.25 -15.21 1.00
C ARG A 223 23.02 -16.02 0.63
N PHE A 224 23.03 -16.53 -0.60
CA PHE A 224 21.92 -17.27 -1.16
C PHE A 224 22.42 -18.55 -1.83
N GLU A 225 21.66 -19.62 -1.65
CA GLU A 225 21.85 -20.88 -2.35
C GLU A 225 20.72 -21.08 -3.36
N ASP A 226 21.09 -21.38 -4.59
CA ASP A 226 20.14 -21.60 -5.68
C ASP A 226 19.34 -22.89 -5.47
N LYS A 227 18.03 -22.79 -5.53
CA LYS A 227 17.10 -23.92 -5.44
C LYS A 227 16.48 -24.31 -6.80
N GLY A 228 16.94 -23.67 -7.88
CA GLY A 228 16.49 -23.96 -9.25
C GLY A 228 15.19 -23.27 -9.64
N GLU A 229 14.63 -23.75 -10.73
CA GLU A 229 13.41 -23.25 -11.35
C GLU A 229 12.16 -23.94 -10.79
N HIS A 230 11.14 -23.16 -10.48
CA HIS A 230 9.88 -23.64 -9.92
C HIS A 230 8.68 -23.07 -10.66
N GLU A 231 7.70 -23.93 -10.95
CA GLU A 231 6.36 -23.48 -11.33
C GLU A 231 5.55 -23.15 -10.07
N LEU A 232 4.99 -21.96 -10.03
CA LEU A 232 4.20 -21.47 -8.90
C LEU A 232 2.73 -21.45 -9.27
N LYS A 233 1.88 -22.14 -8.50
CA LYS A 233 0.45 -22.31 -8.81
C LYS A 233 -0.24 -20.96 -8.98
N GLY A 234 -0.82 -20.73 -10.16
CA GLY A 234 -1.58 -19.52 -10.48
C GLY A 234 -0.70 -18.30 -10.82
N VAL A 235 0.62 -18.51 -10.97
CA VAL A 235 1.53 -17.45 -11.43
C VAL A 235 2.17 -17.95 -12.74
N PRO A 236 2.09 -17.20 -13.83
CA PRO A 236 2.66 -17.60 -15.12
C PRO A 236 4.18 -17.68 -15.07
N GLY A 237 4.73 -18.61 -15.86
CA GLY A 237 6.18 -18.77 -16.06
C GLY A 237 6.87 -19.61 -14.99
N SER A 238 8.20 -19.76 -15.18
CA SER A 238 9.10 -20.44 -14.26
C SER A 238 9.86 -19.42 -13.42
N TRP A 239 10.03 -19.70 -12.15
CA TRP A 239 10.58 -18.78 -11.16
C TRP A 239 11.77 -19.39 -10.47
N ARG A 240 12.94 -18.77 -10.62
CA ARG A 240 14.15 -19.22 -9.94
C ARG A 240 14.11 -18.75 -8.48
N LEU A 241 14.23 -19.71 -7.57
CA LEU A 241 14.14 -19.47 -6.13
C LEU A 241 15.49 -19.73 -5.46
N PHE A 242 15.72 -19.06 -4.35
CA PHE A 242 16.94 -19.15 -3.57
C PHE A 242 16.61 -19.25 -2.09
N THR A 243 17.37 -20.07 -1.35
CA THR A 243 17.30 -20.06 0.12
C THR A 243 18.32 -19.11 0.68
N VAL A 244 17.94 -18.42 1.74
CA VAL A 244 18.87 -17.57 2.50
C VAL A 244 19.80 -18.47 3.30
N SER A 245 21.11 -18.39 3.05
CA SER A 245 22.15 -19.08 3.82
C SER A 245 22.60 -18.20 4.99
N ASN A 246 22.89 -18.83 6.13
CA ASN A 246 23.42 -18.13 7.29
C ASN A 246 24.88 -17.77 7.09
#